data_f6c29ee7ba6776e58b4772c5e93a483a
#
_entry.id   f6c29ee7ba6776e58b4772c5e93a483a
#
_cell.length_a   1.000
_cell.length_b   1.000
_cell.length_c   1.000
_cell.angle_alpha   90.00
_cell.angle_beta   90.00
_cell.angle_gamma   90.00
#
_symmetry.space_group_name_H-M   'P 1'
#
loop_
_entity.id
_entity.type
_entity.pdbx_description
1 polymer ?
#
loop_
_entity_poly.entity_id
_entity_poly.type
_entity_poly.pdbx_seq_one_letter_code
_entity_poly.pdbx_strand_id
1 'polypeptide(L)'
;MIPTSAYEVRGVGSSLNLFHPGYCLTILVVAIFPFYFLSNLNLKIIKNKIFSRNLIYIFIVFLIYCLLINFFGDFESLRIEGKGAFHKLSIILIENLDIRFLFTSVIFFLSIIFIYLIFEDKIDLSIIIYFTILSLFTFPFYQEYLDPLFYILIFSFFNIRFKFEDKKNIYLLVLYFLIFSLVSKYYYQITI
;
A
#
# COMPACT_ATOMS: atom_id res chain seq x y z
N MET A 1 26.40 5.94 17.71
CA MET A 1 26.78 6.77 16.54
C MET A 1 25.93 6.32 15.39
N ILE A 2 25.00 7.13 14.93
CA ILE A 2 24.18 6.85 13.73
C ILE A 2 25.09 7.10 12.53
N PRO A 3 25.26 6.15 11.59
CA PRO A 3 26.08 6.41 10.42
C PRO A 3 25.42 7.51 9.58
N THR A 4 26.00 8.68 9.59
CA THR A 4 25.59 9.85 8.78
C THR A 4 25.81 9.62 7.27
N SER A 5 26.44 8.51 6.88
CA SER A 5 26.85 8.26 5.50
C SER A 5 25.73 7.86 4.53
N ALA A 6 24.56 7.46 5.00
CA ALA A 6 23.45 7.08 4.11
C ALA A 6 22.61 8.28 3.63
N TYR A 7 22.67 9.42 4.34
CA TYR A 7 21.89 10.61 3.99
C TYR A 7 22.62 11.61 3.09
N GLU A 8 23.94 11.55 3.03
CA GLU A 8 24.75 12.53 2.29
C GLU A 8 24.92 12.22 0.79
N VAL A 9 24.61 11.01 0.32
CA VAL A 9 24.99 10.58 -1.03
C VAL A 9 23.92 10.81 -2.08
N ARG A 10 22.67 11.09 -1.70
CA ARG A 10 21.64 11.48 -2.67
C ARG A 10 21.23 12.91 -2.44
N GLY A 11 21.85 13.80 -3.23
CA GLY A 11 21.35 15.16 -3.34
C GLY A 11 19.84 15.14 -3.45
N VAL A 12 19.17 16.11 -2.82
CA VAL A 12 17.72 16.36 -2.86
C VAL A 12 17.32 16.71 -4.31
N GLY A 13 17.58 15.76 -5.22
CA GLY A 13 17.06 15.75 -6.56
C GLY A 13 15.76 14.98 -6.52
N SER A 14 14.69 15.58 -6.98
CA SER A 14 13.37 14.99 -7.20
C SER A 14 13.47 13.82 -8.23
N SER A 15 14.09 12.73 -7.85
CA SER A 15 14.11 11.54 -8.69
C SER A 15 12.74 10.90 -8.61
N LEU A 16 12.04 10.83 -9.73
CA LEU A 16 10.84 10.05 -9.92
C LEU A 16 11.08 8.62 -9.43
N ASN A 17 10.34 8.18 -8.43
CA ASN A 17 10.42 6.80 -7.96
C ASN A 17 9.15 6.04 -8.34
N LEU A 18 9.29 5.17 -9.35
CA LEU A 18 8.19 4.39 -9.90
C LEU A 18 7.62 3.33 -8.93
N PHE A 19 8.32 2.99 -7.85
CA PHE A 19 7.78 2.08 -6.83
C PHE A 19 6.83 2.77 -5.85
N HIS A 20 6.94 4.08 -5.65
CA HIS A 20 6.14 4.80 -4.67
C HIS A 20 4.62 4.73 -4.89
N PRO A 21 4.09 4.82 -6.13
CA PRO A 21 2.66 4.62 -6.38
C PRO A 21 2.12 3.30 -5.86
N GLY A 22 2.82 2.21 -6.11
CA GLY A 22 2.46 0.89 -5.62
C GLY A 22 2.46 0.83 -4.09
N TYR A 23 3.48 1.38 -3.44
CA TYR A 23 3.53 1.45 -1.98
C TYR A 23 2.44 2.34 -1.40
N CYS A 24 2.12 3.48 -2.03
CA CYS A 24 1.03 4.36 -1.63
C CYS A 24 -0.31 3.59 -1.59
N LEU A 25 -0.63 2.86 -2.66
CA LEU A 25 -1.83 2.03 -2.73
C LEU A 25 -1.82 0.90 -1.69
N THR A 26 -0.66 0.28 -1.46
CA THR A 26 -0.52 -0.79 -0.46
C THR A 26 -0.75 -0.29 0.96
N ILE A 27 -0.23 0.87 1.32
CA ILE A 27 -0.44 1.49 2.64
C ILE A 27 -1.92 1.83 2.81
N LEU A 28 -2.56 2.41 1.79
CA LEU A 28 -4.00 2.68 1.82
C LEU A 28 -4.83 1.41 2.03
N VAL A 29 -4.47 0.32 1.34
CA VAL A 29 -5.15 -0.97 1.50
C VAL A 29 -4.98 -1.52 2.91
N VAL A 30 -3.78 -1.47 3.49
CA VAL A 30 -3.53 -1.88 4.87
C VAL A 30 -4.37 -1.08 5.85
N ALA A 31 -4.55 0.22 5.63
CA ALA A 31 -5.38 1.07 6.47
C ALA A 31 -6.88 0.73 6.37
N ILE A 32 -7.39 0.45 5.16
CA ILE A 32 -8.83 0.20 4.92
C ILE A 32 -9.22 -1.26 5.20
N PHE A 33 -8.34 -2.21 4.93
CA PHE A 33 -8.62 -3.65 4.94
C PHE A 33 -9.38 -4.13 6.19
N PRO A 34 -8.93 -3.80 7.42
CA PRO A 34 -9.60 -4.30 8.62
C PRO A 34 -11.02 -3.77 8.77
N PHE A 35 -11.25 -2.52 8.42
CA PHE A 35 -12.58 -1.91 8.48
C PHE A 35 -13.54 -2.54 7.46
N TYR A 36 -13.07 -2.71 6.24
CA TYR A 36 -13.88 -3.28 5.16
C TYR A 36 -14.18 -4.76 5.39
N PHE A 37 -13.17 -5.52 5.78
CA PHE A 37 -13.30 -6.96 6.05
C PHE A 37 -14.29 -7.26 7.18
N LEU A 38 -14.28 -6.44 8.23
CA LEU A 38 -15.12 -6.66 9.40
C LEU A 38 -16.54 -6.05 9.27
N SER A 39 -16.75 -5.14 8.32
CA SER A 39 -18.02 -4.43 8.22
C SER A 39 -18.97 -4.97 7.14
N ASN A 40 -18.51 -5.33 5.95
CA ASN A 40 -19.41 -5.49 4.80
C ASN A 40 -18.90 -6.40 3.69
N LEU A 41 -18.52 -7.63 3.96
CA LEU A 41 -18.20 -8.58 2.89
C LEU A 41 -19.45 -9.05 2.15
N ASN A 42 -19.90 -8.31 1.15
CA ASN A 42 -20.88 -8.85 0.20
C ASN A 42 -20.18 -9.64 -0.90
N LEU A 43 -19.98 -10.93 -0.65
CA LEU A 43 -19.28 -11.84 -1.56
C LEU A 43 -19.89 -11.88 -2.96
N LYS A 44 -21.20 -11.63 -3.10
CA LYS A 44 -21.89 -11.61 -4.39
C LYS A 44 -21.45 -10.42 -5.25
N ILE A 45 -21.32 -9.24 -4.65
CA ILE A 45 -20.84 -8.04 -5.35
C ILE A 45 -19.40 -8.23 -5.77
N ILE A 46 -18.55 -8.73 -4.87
CA ILE A 46 -17.14 -9.01 -5.12
C ILE A 46 -17.00 -9.97 -6.30
N LYS A 47 -17.75 -11.08 -6.30
CA LYS A 47 -17.70 -12.06 -7.38
C LYS A 47 -18.08 -11.45 -8.74
N ASN A 48 -19.14 -10.64 -8.80
CA ASN A 48 -19.55 -10.00 -10.04
C ASN A 48 -18.51 -9.00 -10.58
N LYS A 49 -17.85 -8.25 -9.69
CA LYS A 49 -16.77 -7.32 -10.09
C LYS A 49 -15.52 -8.05 -10.58
N ILE A 50 -15.14 -9.16 -9.94
CA ILE A 50 -13.97 -9.96 -10.34
C ILE A 50 -14.15 -10.52 -11.76
N PHE A 51 -15.35 -10.94 -12.14
CA PHE A 51 -15.65 -11.45 -13.49
C PHE A 51 -16.00 -10.36 -14.50
N SER A 52 -15.77 -9.08 -14.19
CA SER A 52 -16.05 -7.98 -15.09
C SER A 52 -14.92 -7.77 -16.13
N ARG A 53 -15.28 -7.24 -17.31
CA ARG A 53 -14.30 -6.83 -18.33
C ARG A 53 -13.32 -5.78 -17.84
N ASN A 54 -13.70 -4.98 -16.86
CA ASN A 54 -12.86 -3.93 -16.29
C ASN A 54 -11.60 -4.51 -15.61
N LEU A 55 -11.67 -5.74 -15.09
CA LEU A 55 -10.51 -6.38 -14.48
C LEU A 55 -9.42 -6.67 -15.52
N ILE A 56 -9.79 -6.99 -16.76
CA ILE A 56 -8.84 -7.19 -17.87
C ILE A 56 -8.09 -5.87 -18.15
N TYR A 57 -8.80 -4.74 -18.18
CA TYR A 57 -8.14 -3.44 -18.38
C TYR A 57 -7.20 -3.08 -17.23
N ILE A 58 -7.62 -3.35 -15.99
CA ILE A 58 -6.76 -3.16 -14.81
C ILE A 58 -5.49 -4.01 -14.92
N PHE A 59 -5.62 -5.26 -15.34
CA PHE A 59 -4.48 -6.15 -15.54
C PHE A 59 -3.52 -5.64 -16.62
N ILE A 60 -4.06 -5.15 -17.76
CA ILE A 60 -3.23 -4.57 -18.84
C ILE A 60 -2.48 -3.33 -18.34
N VAL A 61 -3.17 -2.41 -17.67
CA VAL A 61 -2.55 -1.20 -17.11
C VAL A 61 -1.45 -1.57 -16.09
N PHE A 62 -1.71 -2.59 -15.26
CA PHE A 62 -0.72 -3.07 -14.32
C PHE A 62 0.50 -3.70 -15.00
N LEU A 63 0.32 -4.47 -16.09
CA LEU A 63 1.45 -5.00 -16.86
C LEU A 63 2.30 -3.88 -17.46
N ILE A 64 1.68 -2.84 -18.00
CA ILE A 64 2.40 -1.65 -18.50
C ILE A 64 3.18 -1.00 -17.36
N TYR A 65 2.57 -0.84 -16.18
CA TYR A 65 3.24 -0.29 -15.01
C TYR A 65 4.45 -1.14 -14.57
N CYS A 66 4.33 -2.48 -14.55
CA CYS A 66 5.44 -3.37 -14.25
C CYS A 66 6.58 -3.26 -15.27
N LEU A 67 6.25 -3.12 -16.56
CA LEU A 67 7.24 -2.88 -17.61
C LEU A 67 7.97 -1.55 -17.39
N LEU A 68 7.26 -0.47 -17.07
CA LEU A 68 7.87 0.82 -16.76
C LEU A 68 8.81 0.73 -15.57
N ILE A 69 8.42 0.04 -14.50
CA ILE A 69 9.31 -0.18 -13.34
C ILE A 69 10.54 -0.99 -13.76
N ASN A 70 10.37 -2.03 -14.56
CA ASN A 70 11.48 -2.89 -14.97
C ASN A 70 12.52 -2.14 -15.83
N PHE A 71 12.08 -1.21 -16.69
CA PHE A 71 12.98 -0.45 -17.56
C PHE A 71 13.54 0.81 -16.90
N PHE A 72 12.80 1.47 -16.04
CA PHE A 72 13.13 2.80 -15.52
C PHE A 72 13.14 2.86 -13.98
N GLY A 73 12.80 1.77 -13.30
CA GLY A 73 12.74 1.73 -11.84
C GLY A 73 14.13 1.66 -11.20
N ASP A 74 14.27 2.33 -10.06
CA ASP A 74 15.47 2.22 -9.22
C ASP A 74 15.31 1.01 -8.28
N PHE A 75 15.89 -0.14 -8.67
CA PHE A 75 15.85 -1.38 -7.87
C PHE A 75 16.59 -1.26 -6.53
N GLU A 76 17.57 -0.37 -6.41
CA GLU A 76 18.20 -0.10 -5.13
C GLU A 76 17.18 0.46 -4.12
N SER A 77 16.13 1.11 -4.60
CA SER A 77 15.04 1.55 -3.74
C SER A 77 14.34 0.40 -3.00
N LEU A 78 14.39 -0.84 -3.50
CA LEU A 78 13.87 -2.02 -2.81
C LEU A 78 14.69 -2.43 -1.57
N ARG A 79 15.88 -1.88 -1.39
CA ARG A 79 16.75 -2.10 -0.22
C ARG A 79 16.53 -1.06 0.86
N ILE A 80 15.93 0.09 0.51
CA ILE A 80 15.75 1.22 1.43
C ILE A 80 14.51 0.97 2.29
N GLU A 81 14.67 1.11 3.59
CA GLU A 81 13.61 0.94 4.59
C GLU A 81 12.51 1.99 4.50
N GLY A 82 11.37 1.72 5.14
CA GLY A 82 10.35 2.73 5.40
C GLY A 82 9.06 2.68 4.58
N LYS A 83 9.01 1.89 3.48
CA LYS A 83 7.92 1.92 2.48
C LYS A 83 6.65 1.14 2.83
N GLY A 84 6.39 0.93 4.13
CA GLY A 84 5.18 0.26 4.59
C GLY A 84 5.37 -1.19 5.00
N ALA A 85 4.32 -1.77 5.62
CA ALA A 85 4.36 -3.08 6.27
C ALA A 85 4.78 -4.22 5.33
N PHE A 86 4.21 -4.28 4.12
CA PHE A 86 4.55 -5.34 3.16
C PHE A 86 5.98 -5.21 2.61
N HIS A 87 6.49 -3.99 2.49
CA HIS A 87 7.88 -3.78 2.11
C HIS A 87 8.83 -4.26 3.21
N LYS A 88 8.56 -3.89 4.47
CA LYS A 88 9.32 -4.37 5.63
C LYS A 88 9.32 -5.90 5.70
N LEU A 89 8.16 -6.51 5.48
CA LEU A 89 8.03 -7.96 5.41
C LEU A 89 8.87 -8.57 4.28
N SER A 90 8.89 -7.95 3.11
CA SER A 90 9.68 -8.42 1.97
C SER A 90 11.19 -8.36 2.24
N ILE A 91 11.65 -7.35 2.97
CA ILE A 91 13.06 -7.23 3.36
C ILE A 91 13.47 -8.38 4.29
N ILE A 92 12.61 -8.71 5.27
CA ILE A 92 12.90 -9.79 6.24
C ILE A 92 12.89 -11.17 5.58
N LEU A 93 11.92 -11.43 4.70
CA LEU A 93 11.67 -12.77 4.17
C LEU A 93 12.44 -13.09 2.89
N ILE A 94 12.85 -12.07 2.12
CA ILE A 94 13.34 -12.26 0.76
C ILE A 94 14.65 -11.50 0.57
N GLU A 95 15.76 -12.22 0.53
CA GLU A 95 17.09 -11.63 0.31
C GLU A 95 17.32 -11.28 -1.17
N ASN A 96 16.88 -12.16 -2.08
CA ASN A 96 17.04 -11.97 -3.52
C ASN A 96 16.16 -10.84 -4.05
N LEU A 97 16.78 -9.86 -4.74
CA LEU A 97 16.09 -8.66 -5.23
C LEU A 97 15.06 -8.97 -6.32
N ASP A 98 15.31 -9.94 -7.20
CA ASP A 98 14.37 -10.30 -8.27
C ASP A 98 13.11 -10.94 -7.70
N ILE A 99 13.26 -11.82 -6.71
CA ILE A 99 12.12 -12.45 -6.00
C ILE A 99 11.39 -11.38 -5.20
N ARG A 100 12.10 -10.45 -4.57
CA ARG A 100 11.49 -9.32 -3.84
C ARG A 100 10.70 -8.40 -4.78
N PHE A 101 11.21 -8.13 -5.97
CA PHE A 101 10.49 -7.38 -7.00
C PHE A 101 9.20 -8.09 -7.41
N LEU A 102 9.28 -9.39 -7.68
CA LEU A 102 8.10 -10.18 -8.03
C LEU A 102 7.04 -10.17 -6.91
N PHE A 103 7.46 -10.40 -5.67
CA PHE A 103 6.58 -10.33 -4.51
C PHE A 103 5.92 -8.95 -4.38
N THR A 104 6.72 -7.89 -4.47
CA THR A 104 6.24 -6.50 -4.39
C THR A 104 5.23 -6.21 -5.51
N SER A 105 5.50 -6.66 -6.73
CA SER A 105 4.59 -6.51 -7.88
C SER A 105 3.26 -7.23 -7.67
N VAL A 106 3.28 -8.44 -7.10
CA VAL A 106 2.04 -9.16 -6.75
C VAL A 106 1.23 -8.39 -5.71
N ILE A 107 1.89 -7.86 -4.67
CA ILE A 107 1.20 -7.05 -3.64
C ILE A 107 0.62 -5.77 -4.23
N PHE A 108 1.33 -5.10 -5.14
CA PHE A 108 0.81 -3.92 -5.85
C PHE A 108 -0.45 -4.26 -6.66
N PHE A 109 -0.42 -5.36 -7.40
CA PHE A 109 -1.57 -5.83 -8.17
C PHE A 109 -2.78 -6.14 -7.28
N LEU A 110 -2.57 -6.88 -6.20
CA LEU A 110 -3.63 -7.17 -5.22
C LEU A 110 -4.20 -5.88 -4.60
N SER A 111 -3.36 -4.88 -4.35
CA SER A 111 -3.80 -3.59 -3.82
C SER A 111 -4.68 -2.83 -4.81
N ILE A 112 -4.32 -2.83 -6.10
CA ILE A 112 -5.14 -2.21 -7.15
C ILE A 112 -6.50 -2.91 -7.28
N ILE A 113 -6.51 -4.26 -7.28
CA ILE A 113 -7.77 -5.03 -7.31
C ILE A 113 -8.63 -4.70 -6.09
N PHE A 114 -8.03 -4.67 -4.90
CA PHE A 114 -8.76 -4.41 -3.67
C PHE A 114 -9.41 -3.02 -3.68
N ILE A 115 -8.68 -2.00 -4.13
CA ILE A 115 -9.21 -0.64 -4.30
C ILE A 115 -10.36 -0.63 -5.30
N TYR A 116 -10.20 -1.28 -6.46
CA TYR A 116 -11.26 -1.40 -7.45
C TYR A 116 -12.52 -2.09 -6.91
N LEU A 117 -12.36 -3.08 -6.03
CA LEU A 117 -13.49 -3.79 -5.43
C LEU A 117 -14.26 -2.93 -4.41
N ILE A 118 -13.56 -2.10 -3.65
CA ILE A 118 -14.13 -1.31 -2.56
C ILE A 118 -14.73 0.00 -3.05
N PHE A 119 -13.98 0.74 -3.86
CA PHE A 119 -14.38 2.08 -4.27
C PHE A 119 -15.27 2.04 -5.49
N GLU A 120 -16.48 2.59 -5.37
CA GLU A 120 -17.45 2.73 -6.45
C GLU A 120 -17.59 4.18 -6.90
N ASP A 121 -17.34 5.12 -5.98
CA ASP A 121 -17.43 6.53 -6.24
C ASP A 121 -16.24 7.02 -7.08
N LYS A 122 -16.54 7.75 -8.16
CA LYS A 122 -15.51 8.33 -9.03
C LYS A 122 -14.69 9.41 -8.34
N ILE A 123 -15.27 10.13 -7.39
CA ILE A 123 -14.58 11.17 -6.63
C ILE A 123 -13.52 10.53 -5.74
N ASP A 124 -13.89 9.47 -5.00
CA ASP A 124 -12.97 8.72 -4.16
C ASP A 124 -11.80 8.15 -4.97
N LEU A 125 -12.10 7.54 -6.12
CA LEU A 125 -11.07 7.02 -7.02
C LEU A 125 -10.17 8.14 -7.57
N SER A 126 -10.71 9.32 -7.88
CA SER A 126 -9.93 10.47 -8.34
C SER A 126 -8.97 10.96 -7.26
N ILE A 127 -9.41 11.00 -6.01
CA ILE A 127 -8.56 11.36 -4.86
C ILE A 127 -7.42 10.35 -4.71
N ILE A 128 -7.72 9.05 -4.78
CA ILE A 128 -6.71 8.00 -4.69
C ILE A 128 -5.69 8.11 -5.82
N ILE A 129 -6.14 8.31 -7.05
CA ILE A 129 -5.26 8.48 -8.21
C ILE A 129 -4.36 9.71 -8.01
N TYR A 130 -4.92 10.83 -7.54
CA TYR A 130 -4.16 12.04 -7.26
C TYR A 130 -3.02 11.81 -6.26
N PHE A 131 -3.32 11.18 -5.11
CA PHE A 131 -2.28 10.85 -4.13
C PHE A 131 -1.27 9.82 -4.66
N THR A 132 -1.72 8.87 -5.47
CA THR A 132 -0.85 7.91 -6.12
C THR A 132 0.14 8.58 -7.08
N ILE A 133 -0.31 9.57 -7.86
CA ILE A 133 0.56 10.36 -8.74
C ILE A 133 1.51 11.24 -7.93
N LEU A 134 1.02 11.91 -6.89
CA LEU A 134 1.87 12.74 -6.02
C LEU A 134 2.98 11.91 -5.36
N SER A 135 2.72 10.66 -5.04
CA SER A 135 3.71 9.79 -4.42
C SER A 135 4.94 9.53 -5.30
N LEU A 136 4.85 9.70 -6.61
CA LEU A 136 6.00 9.63 -7.52
C LEU A 136 7.13 10.61 -7.15
N PHE A 137 6.76 11.76 -6.59
CA PHE A 137 7.65 12.88 -6.32
C PHE A 137 8.03 12.99 -4.84
N THR A 138 7.46 12.15 -3.97
CA THR A 138 7.71 12.23 -2.53
C THR A 138 9.01 11.52 -2.15
N PHE A 139 9.86 12.23 -1.39
CA PHE A 139 11.04 11.65 -0.77
C PHE A 139 11.30 12.36 0.56
N PRO A 140 11.54 11.65 1.64
CA PRO A 140 11.46 10.20 1.83
C PRO A 140 10.01 9.69 1.88
N PHE A 141 9.78 8.43 1.47
CA PHE A 141 8.47 7.81 1.44
C PHE A 141 8.30 6.86 2.64
N TYR A 142 7.68 7.35 3.70
CA TYR A 142 7.45 6.58 4.93
C TYR A 142 5.96 6.40 5.20
N GLN A 143 5.59 5.22 5.66
CA GLN A 143 4.21 4.89 6.04
C GLN A 143 3.69 5.82 7.13
N GLU A 144 4.53 6.17 8.10
CA GLU A 144 4.19 7.01 9.25
C GLU A 144 3.65 8.41 8.84
N TYR A 145 4.00 8.89 7.65
CA TYR A 145 3.50 10.17 7.13
C TYR A 145 2.16 10.00 6.40
N LEU A 146 1.92 8.83 5.80
CA LEU A 146 0.72 8.55 5.02
C LEU A 146 -0.43 8.01 5.87
N ASP A 147 -0.12 7.26 6.94
CA ASP A 147 -1.15 6.67 7.79
C ASP A 147 -2.14 7.70 8.34
N PRO A 148 -1.73 8.83 8.96
CA PRO A 148 -2.67 9.84 9.45
C PRO A 148 -3.53 10.42 8.33
N LEU A 149 -2.93 10.69 7.17
CA LEU A 149 -3.64 11.23 6.02
C LEU A 149 -4.69 10.24 5.51
N PHE A 150 -4.34 8.97 5.36
CA PHE A 150 -5.27 7.96 4.87
C PHE A 150 -6.42 7.72 5.85
N TYR A 151 -6.19 7.73 7.15
CA TYR A 151 -7.28 7.65 8.13
C TYR A 151 -8.21 8.86 8.05
N ILE A 152 -7.69 10.07 7.87
CA ILE A 152 -8.52 11.27 7.66
C ILE A 152 -9.35 11.10 6.39
N LEU A 153 -8.75 10.66 5.27
CA LEU A 153 -9.48 10.42 4.02
C LEU A 153 -10.56 9.37 4.17
N ILE A 154 -10.26 8.24 4.82
CA ILE A 154 -11.19 7.12 5.03
C ILE A 154 -12.41 7.55 5.85
N PHE A 155 -12.22 8.30 6.92
CA PHE A 155 -13.30 8.62 7.86
C PHE A 155 -14.01 9.94 7.57
N SER A 156 -13.38 10.86 6.81
CA SER A 156 -13.94 12.21 6.60
C SER A 156 -14.32 12.51 5.16
N PHE A 157 -13.66 11.89 4.19
CA PHE A 157 -13.84 12.25 2.78
C PHE A 157 -14.41 11.13 1.93
N PHE A 158 -14.00 9.87 2.16
CA PHE A 158 -14.47 8.77 1.33
C PHE A 158 -15.92 8.39 1.65
N ASN A 159 -16.68 8.07 0.62
CA ASN A 159 -18.08 7.70 0.71
C ASN A 159 -18.30 6.24 1.15
N ILE A 160 -17.32 5.68 1.88
CA ILE A 160 -17.37 4.32 2.40
C ILE A 160 -18.08 4.30 3.74
N ARG A 161 -19.15 3.50 3.84
CA ARG A 161 -19.87 3.31 5.10
C ARG A 161 -19.49 1.98 5.72
N PHE A 162 -18.83 2.03 6.87
CA PHE A 162 -18.53 0.84 7.67
C PHE A 162 -19.66 0.57 8.66
N LYS A 163 -20.30 -0.59 8.54
CA LYS A 163 -21.36 -1.02 9.48
C LYS A 163 -20.80 -2.18 10.32
N PHE A 164 -20.55 -1.90 11.58
CA PHE A 164 -20.17 -2.94 12.54
C PHE A 164 -21.44 -3.44 13.27
N GLU A 165 -21.97 -4.58 12.85
CA GLU A 165 -23.19 -5.16 13.43
C GLU A 165 -22.90 -5.86 14.76
N ASP A 166 -21.73 -6.46 14.90
CA ASP A 166 -21.33 -7.25 16.07
C ASP A 166 -20.19 -6.60 16.87
N LYS A 167 -20.31 -6.64 18.21
CA LYS A 167 -19.21 -6.26 19.12
C LYS A 167 -17.92 -7.06 18.88
N LYS A 168 -18.03 -8.31 18.42
CA LYS A 168 -16.88 -9.14 18.04
C LYS A 168 -16.01 -8.48 16.98
N ASN A 169 -16.61 -7.79 16.01
CA ASN A 169 -15.89 -7.11 14.94
C ASN A 169 -15.03 -5.96 15.47
N ILE A 170 -15.51 -5.27 16.51
CA ILE A 170 -14.74 -4.21 17.18
C ILE A 170 -13.52 -4.82 17.90
N TYR A 171 -13.69 -5.94 18.61
CA TYR A 171 -12.56 -6.62 19.26
C TYR A 171 -11.52 -7.12 18.26
N LEU A 172 -11.96 -7.67 17.11
CA LEU A 172 -11.05 -8.10 16.05
C LEU A 172 -10.29 -6.92 15.44
N LEU A 173 -10.93 -5.77 15.30
CA LEU A 173 -10.29 -4.54 14.85
C LEU A 173 -9.19 -4.08 15.81
N VAL A 174 -9.50 -4.06 17.11
CA VAL A 174 -8.52 -3.73 18.15
C VAL A 174 -7.36 -4.72 18.12
N LEU A 175 -7.64 -6.02 18.01
CA LEU A 175 -6.63 -7.07 17.90
C LEU A 175 -5.72 -6.88 16.67
N TYR A 176 -6.30 -6.53 15.52
CA TYR A 176 -5.54 -6.24 14.30
C TYR A 176 -4.52 -5.13 14.53
N PHE A 177 -4.94 -3.98 15.08
CA PHE A 177 -4.05 -2.87 15.33
C PHE A 177 -3.01 -3.16 16.41
N LEU A 178 -3.36 -3.97 17.41
CA LEU A 178 -2.43 -4.41 18.43
C LEU A 178 -1.34 -5.30 17.82
N ILE A 179 -1.72 -6.30 17.01
CA ILE A 179 -0.75 -7.16 16.30
C ILE A 179 0.12 -6.32 15.37
N PHE A 180 -0.48 -5.40 14.62
CA PHE A 180 0.26 -4.51 13.72
C PHE A 180 1.31 -3.67 14.45
N SER A 181 0.95 -3.11 15.61
CA SER A 181 1.88 -2.35 16.47
C SER A 181 3.01 -3.23 17.01
N LEU A 182 2.71 -4.46 17.43
CA LEU A 182 3.73 -5.39 17.94
C LEU A 182 4.71 -5.81 16.83
N VAL A 183 4.20 -6.13 15.64
CA VAL A 183 5.04 -6.49 14.48
C VAL A 183 5.92 -5.32 14.07
N SER A 184 5.37 -4.11 14.04
CA SER A 184 6.14 -2.90 13.74
C SER A 184 7.27 -2.67 14.76
N LYS A 185 6.97 -2.81 16.06
CA LYS A 185 7.98 -2.68 17.12
C LYS A 185 9.08 -3.74 16.97
N TYR A 186 8.70 -4.99 16.71
CA TYR A 186 9.65 -6.09 16.53
C TYR A 186 10.58 -5.86 15.33
N TYR A 187 10.03 -5.35 14.23
CA TYR A 187 10.83 -4.98 13.05
C TYR A 187 11.94 -3.98 13.39
N TYR A 188 11.61 -2.91 14.11
CA TYR A 188 12.61 -1.90 14.50
C TYR A 188 13.67 -2.43 15.49
N GLN A 189 13.37 -3.48 16.25
CA GLN A 189 14.35 -4.10 17.12
C GLN A 189 15.35 -5.00 16.38
N ILE A 190 14.98 -5.54 15.21
CA ILE A 190 15.86 -6.41 14.41
C ILE A 190 16.73 -5.59 13.46
N THR A 191 16.23 -4.45 12.97
CA THR A 191 16.89 -3.64 11.93
C THR A 191 17.79 -2.55 12.48
N ILE A 192 17.75 -2.27 13.79
CA ILE A 192 18.65 -1.37 14.52
C ILE A 192 19.71 -2.17 15.27
#